data_375f712b86fcb4c7696b5b2684423df0
#
_entry.id   375f712b86fcb4c7696b5b2684423df0
#
_cell.length_a   1.000
_cell.length_b   1.000
_cell.length_c   1.000
_cell.angle_alpha   90.00
_cell.angle_beta   90.00
_cell.angle_gamma   90.00
#
_symmetry.space_group_name_H-M   'P 1'
#
loop_
_entity.id
_entity.type
_entity.pdbx_description
1 polymer ?
#
loop_
_entity_poly.entity_id
_entity_poly.type
_entity_poly.pdbx_seq_one_letter_code
_entity_poly.pdbx_strand_id
1 'polypeptide(L)'
;MALNMDRMKEKLNNLTGKGDSKNVFWKPVDGESNIRIVPTADGDPFKEYHFHYNVAQGGFLCPKHNFGDECSVCNFASKLWNEGTDDSKKMAKDLFAKKRFFSPVLVRGEESEGVRIWGYGKMAYESLRKIVFDPDYGDITDPENGNDLKIMYGKQ
;
A
#
# COMPACT_ATOMS: atom_id res chain seq x y z
N MET A 1 -22.79 -33.86 20.16
CA MET A 1 -22.13 -33.26 18.97
C MET A 1 -20.63 -33.51 19.05
N ALA A 2 -20.06 -34.13 18.05
CA ALA A 2 -18.62 -34.32 17.99
C ALA A 2 -17.92 -33.04 17.50
N LEU A 3 -16.79 -32.72 18.13
CA LEU A 3 -15.93 -31.62 17.70
C LEU A 3 -15.40 -31.88 16.28
N ASN A 4 -15.60 -30.92 15.39
CA ASN A 4 -15.01 -30.99 14.05
C ASN A 4 -13.55 -30.53 14.09
N MET A 5 -12.66 -31.51 14.23
CA MET A 5 -11.22 -31.29 14.38
C MET A 5 -10.59 -30.65 13.13
N ASP A 6 -11.12 -30.92 11.95
CA ASP A 6 -10.58 -30.33 10.71
C ASP A 6 -10.86 -28.83 10.64
N ARG A 7 -12.06 -28.42 11.00
CA ARG A 7 -12.43 -26.99 11.09
C ARG A 7 -11.62 -26.26 12.17
N MET A 8 -11.29 -26.93 13.26
CA MET A 8 -10.46 -26.34 14.32
C MET A 8 -9.00 -26.21 13.88
N LYS A 9 -8.46 -27.18 13.15
CA LYS A 9 -7.12 -27.11 12.57
C LYS A 9 -7.02 -26.00 11.55
N GLU A 10 -8.02 -25.84 10.69
CA GLU A 10 -8.10 -24.75 9.71
C GLU A 10 -8.10 -23.38 10.40
N LYS A 11 -8.90 -23.21 11.46
CA LYS A 11 -8.90 -21.98 12.26
C LYS A 11 -7.54 -21.72 12.92
N LEU A 12 -6.90 -22.76 13.44
CA LEU A 12 -5.58 -22.64 14.06
C LEU A 12 -4.53 -22.26 13.04
N ASN A 13 -4.53 -22.85 11.86
CA ASN A 13 -3.62 -22.53 10.77
C ASN A 13 -3.79 -21.07 10.31
N ASN A 14 -5.03 -20.60 10.22
CA ASN A 14 -5.32 -19.20 9.89
C ASN A 14 -4.84 -18.23 10.97
N LEU A 15 -4.90 -18.61 12.23
CA LEU A 15 -4.43 -17.79 13.34
C LEU A 15 -2.90 -17.79 13.48
N THR A 16 -2.25 -18.90 13.17
CA THR A 16 -0.79 -19.05 13.31
C THR A 16 0.00 -18.58 12.08
N GLY A 17 -0.68 -18.16 11.02
CA GLY A 17 -0.06 -17.69 9.78
C GLY A 17 0.74 -18.76 9.04
N LYS A 18 0.57 -20.03 9.39
CA LYS A 18 1.20 -21.19 8.72
C LYS A 18 0.36 -21.75 7.58
N GLY A 19 -0.74 -21.09 7.21
CA GLY A 19 -1.38 -21.35 5.93
C GLY A 19 -0.54 -20.68 4.84
N ASP A 20 -0.56 -21.21 3.62
CA ASP A 20 -0.03 -20.54 2.43
C ASP A 20 -0.64 -19.13 2.35
N SER A 21 -0.02 -18.18 3.05
CA SER A 21 -0.32 -16.77 2.82
C SER A 21 0.21 -16.46 1.42
N LYS A 22 -0.63 -16.67 0.41
CA LYS A 22 -0.36 -16.11 -0.91
C LYS A 22 0.04 -14.67 -0.68
N ASN A 23 1.22 -14.31 -1.13
CA ASN A 23 1.66 -12.93 -1.03
C ASN A 23 0.67 -12.06 -1.80
N VAL A 24 -0.24 -11.40 -1.07
CA VAL A 24 -1.27 -10.53 -1.67
C VAL A 24 -0.69 -9.25 -2.25
N PHE A 25 0.57 -8.93 -1.90
CA PHE A 25 1.25 -7.74 -2.42
C PHE A 25 1.93 -8.05 -3.76
N TRP A 26 1.73 -7.15 -4.70
CA TRP A 26 2.42 -7.18 -5.99
C TRP A 26 3.43 -6.06 -6.08
N LYS A 27 4.60 -6.38 -6.59
CA LYS A 27 5.64 -5.40 -6.94
C LYS A 27 5.90 -5.44 -8.43
N PRO A 28 5.99 -4.27 -9.12
CA PRO A 28 6.37 -4.25 -10.51
C PRO A 28 7.73 -4.90 -10.71
N VAL A 29 7.87 -5.62 -11.83
CA VAL A 29 9.17 -6.11 -12.29
C VAL A 29 9.84 -5.04 -13.15
N ASP A 30 11.15 -5.12 -13.32
CA ASP A 30 11.87 -4.22 -14.22
C ASP A 30 11.29 -4.31 -15.64
N GLY A 31 11.00 -3.16 -16.21
CA GLY A 31 10.38 -3.03 -17.52
C GLY A 31 8.92 -2.64 -17.46
N GLU A 32 8.13 -3.23 -18.34
CA GLU A 32 6.72 -2.89 -18.52
C GLU A 32 5.80 -3.93 -17.88
N SER A 33 4.82 -3.47 -17.14
CA SER A 33 3.72 -4.31 -16.62
C SER A 33 2.39 -3.65 -16.93
N ASN A 34 1.40 -4.45 -17.32
CA ASN A 34 0.03 -3.99 -17.54
C ASN A 34 -0.86 -4.46 -16.40
N ILE A 35 -1.57 -3.52 -15.80
CA ILE A 35 -2.48 -3.80 -14.68
C ILE A 35 -3.84 -3.14 -14.90
N ARG A 36 -4.86 -3.66 -14.24
CA ARG A 36 -6.17 -3.03 -14.12
C ARG A 36 -6.43 -2.75 -12.64
N ILE A 37 -6.73 -1.50 -12.30
CA ILE A 37 -7.19 -1.17 -10.94
C ILE A 37 -8.63 -1.68 -10.79
N VAL A 38 -8.87 -2.45 -9.74
CA VAL A 38 -10.17 -3.05 -9.45
C VAL A 38 -11.00 -2.07 -8.62
N PRO A 39 -12.30 -1.90 -8.92
CA PRO A 39 -13.15 -1.02 -8.13
C PRO A 39 -13.34 -1.55 -6.70
N THR A 40 -13.50 -0.65 -5.75
CA THR A 40 -13.77 -0.97 -4.34
C THR A 40 -15.21 -0.61 -3.98
N ALA A 41 -15.74 -1.25 -2.94
CA ALA A 41 -17.13 -1.06 -2.52
C ALA A 41 -17.42 0.39 -2.06
N ASP A 42 -16.41 1.09 -1.53
CA ASP A 42 -16.53 2.50 -1.09
C ASP A 42 -16.25 3.52 -2.21
N GLY A 43 -15.94 3.06 -3.41
CA GLY A 43 -15.67 3.93 -4.56
C GLY A 43 -14.30 4.62 -4.56
N ASP A 44 -13.43 4.31 -3.59
CA ASP A 44 -12.06 4.86 -3.51
C ASP A 44 -11.02 3.74 -3.54
N PRO A 45 -10.47 3.41 -4.72
CA PRO A 45 -9.45 2.38 -4.85
C PRO A 45 -8.03 2.85 -4.48
N PHE A 46 -7.87 4.10 -4.06
CA PHE A 46 -6.57 4.69 -3.72
C PHE A 46 -6.44 4.87 -2.21
N LYS A 47 -6.18 3.78 -1.50
CA LYS A 47 -6.07 3.79 -0.04
C LYS A 47 -4.75 4.40 0.40
N GLU A 48 -4.82 5.32 1.34
CA GLU A 48 -3.68 6.08 1.86
C GLU A 48 -3.35 5.63 3.27
N TYR A 49 -2.06 5.33 3.51
CA TYR A 49 -1.54 4.99 4.83
C TYR A 49 -0.21 5.68 5.07
N HIS A 50 0.07 5.95 6.34
CA HIS A 50 1.31 6.57 6.79
C HIS A 50 2.18 5.56 7.52
N PHE A 51 3.46 5.49 7.17
CA PHE A 51 4.43 4.55 7.72
C PHE A 51 5.63 5.29 8.30
N HIS A 52 6.18 4.74 9.38
CA HIS A 52 7.51 5.07 9.86
C HIS A 52 8.50 4.05 9.33
N TYR A 53 9.59 4.54 8.75
CA TYR A 53 10.73 3.75 8.31
C TYR A 53 11.96 4.13 9.14
N ASN A 54 13.04 3.38 9.04
CA ASN A 54 14.31 3.64 9.72
C ASN A 54 14.27 3.56 11.26
N VAL A 55 13.23 3.01 11.85
CA VAL A 55 13.07 2.83 13.30
C VAL A 55 13.17 1.36 13.68
N ALA A 56 12.58 0.49 12.87
CA ALA A 56 12.58 -0.96 13.03
C ALA A 56 12.68 -1.63 11.66
N GLN A 57 12.99 -2.92 11.65
CA GLN A 57 13.00 -3.68 10.40
C GLN A 57 11.62 -3.66 9.74
N GLY A 58 11.57 -3.28 8.45
CA GLY A 58 10.38 -3.34 7.62
C GLY A 58 9.38 -2.20 7.79
N GLY A 59 9.63 -1.24 8.67
CA GLY A 59 8.70 -0.14 8.92
C GLY A 59 7.43 -0.57 9.66
N PHE A 60 6.61 0.39 10.07
CA PHE A 60 5.31 0.13 10.72
C PHE A 60 4.34 1.30 10.51
N LEU A 61 3.06 1.01 10.68
CA LEU A 61 1.99 2.01 10.57
C LEU A 61 2.09 3.06 11.67
N CYS A 62 2.03 4.34 11.29
CA CYS A 62 2.02 5.44 12.26
C CYS A 62 0.68 5.47 13.01
N PRO A 63 0.66 5.31 14.34
CA PRO A 63 -0.58 5.38 15.11
C PRO A 63 -1.27 6.72 15.02
N LYS A 64 -0.52 7.82 15.00
CA LYS A 64 -1.06 9.17 14.99
C LYS A 64 -1.76 9.50 13.66
N HIS A 65 -1.06 9.32 12.55
CA HIS A 65 -1.56 9.72 11.23
C HIS A 65 -2.64 8.77 10.69
N ASN A 66 -2.61 7.50 11.08
CA ASN A 66 -3.60 6.53 10.62
C ASN A 66 -4.82 6.42 11.54
N PHE A 67 -4.64 6.56 12.86
CA PHE A 67 -5.68 6.24 13.85
C PHE A 67 -5.98 7.38 14.83
N GLY A 68 -5.22 8.49 14.77
CA GLY A 68 -5.39 9.60 15.72
C GLY A 68 -4.84 9.33 17.12
N ASP A 69 -4.09 8.26 17.31
CA ASP A 69 -3.49 7.87 18.57
C ASP A 69 -2.12 8.56 18.78
N GLU A 70 -1.60 8.49 19.99
CA GLU A 70 -0.27 8.99 20.30
C GLU A 70 0.80 8.14 19.58
N CYS A 71 1.79 8.80 19.01
CA CYS A 71 2.94 8.14 18.36
C CYS A 71 4.26 8.65 18.92
N SER A 72 5.01 7.78 19.57
CA SER A 72 6.32 8.10 20.16
C SER A 72 7.32 8.54 19.11
N VAL A 73 7.30 7.97 17.92
CA VAL A 73 8.22 8.32 16.83
C VAL A 73 7.91 9.73 16.29
N CYS A 74 6.64 10.06 16.09
CA CYS A 74 6.23 11.41 15.70
C CYS A 74 6.65 12.45 16.75
N ASN A 75 6.48 12.14 18.05
CA ASN A 75 6.88 13.02 19.14
C ASN A 75 8.40 13.25 19.15
N PHE A 76 9.17 12.20 18.98
CA PHE A 76 10.63 12.29 18.92
C PHE A 76 11.11 13.07 17.69
N ALA A 77 10.53 12.82 16.52
CA ALA A 77 10.84 13.54 15.28
C ALA A 77 10.54 15.05 15.43
N SER A 78 9.44 15.41 16.07
CA SER A 78 9.08 16.81 16.33
C SER A 78 10.09 17.49 17.27
N LYS A 79 10.55 16.78 18.29
CA LYS A 79 11.59 17.30 19.19
C LYS A 79 12.89 17.58 18.44
N LEU A 80 13.33 16.66 17.60
CA LEU A 80 14.52 16.82 16.76
C LEU A 80 14.39 18.01 15.81
N TRP A 81 13.23 18.18 15.21
CA TRP A 81 12.95 19.32 14.34
C TRP A 81 13.07 20.66 15.09
N ASN A 82 12.51 20.70 16.30
CA ASN A 82 12.50 21.90 17.15
C ASN A 82 13.87 22.26 17.75
N GLU A 83 14.81 21.33 17.80
CA GLU A 83 16.20 21.62 18.19
C GLU A 83 16.87 22.58 17.21
N GLY A 84 16.46 22.60 15.95
CA GLY A 84 16.81 23.62 14.97
C GLY A 84 18.19 23.48 14.34
N THR A 85 19.01 22.49 14.71
CA THR A 85 20.29 22.23 14.05
C THR A 85 20.06 21.51 12.71
N ASP A 86 20.98 21.66 11.76
CA ASP A 86 20.88 20.98 10.47
C ASP A 86 20.86 19.46 10.62
N ASP A 87 21.69 18.92 11.52
CA ASP A 87 21.76 17.48 11.79
C ASP A 87 20.46 16.95 12.42
N SER A 88 19.89 17.66 13.40
CA SER A 88 18.64 17.25 14.04
C SER A 88 17.46 17.32 13.09
N LYS A 89 17.39 18.32 12.23
CA LYS A 89 16.35 18.42 11.19
C LYS A 89 16.46 17.32 10.15
N LYS A 90 17.67 16.94 9.76
CA LYS A 90 17.91 15.82 8.86
C LYS A 90 17.45 14.49 9.47
N MET A 91 17.78 14.24 10.73
CA MET A 91 17.30 13.07 11.46
C MET A 91 15.77 13.06 11.58
N ALA A 92 15.16 14.22 11.86
CA ALA A 92 13.70 14.34 11.92
C ALA A 92 13.03 13.97 10.60
N LYS A 93 13.57 14.43 9.48
CA LYS A 93 13.04 14.10 8.13
C LYS A 93 13.07 12.59 7.87
N ASP A 94 14.09 11.88 8.31
CA ASP A 94 14.19 10.43 8.15
C ASP A 94 13.16 9.68 9.02
N LEU A 95 12.73 10.28 10.14
CA LEU A 95 11.82 9.68 11.10
C LEU A 95 10.35 10.06 10.88
N PHE A 96 10.05 11.15 10.19
CA PHE A 96 8.67 11.52 9.93
C PHE A 96 7.93 10.43 9.15
N ALA A 97 6.63 10.29 9.43
CA ALA A 97 5.78 9.35 8.72
C ALA A 97 5.76 9.64 7.22
N LYS A 98 5.92 8.59 6.43
CA LYS A 98 5.85 8.64 4.96
C LYS A 98 4.50 8.14 4.49
N LYS A 99 3.92 8.86 3.55
CA LYS A 99 2.65 8.50 2.93
C LYS A 99 2.86 7.46 1.84
N ARG A 100 2.07 6.38 1.89
CA ARG A 100 2.03 5.35 0.86
C ARG A 100 0.59 5.10 0.43
N PHE A 101 0.42 4.78 -0.82
CA PHE A 101 -0.88 4.46 -1.41
C PHE A 101 -0.94 3.00 -1.80
N PHE A 102 -2.14 2.42 -1.70
CA PHE A 102 -2.38 1.02 -2.02
C PHE A 102 -3.64 0.90 -2.86
N SER A 103 -3.56 0.12 -3.93
CA SER A 103 -4.71 -0.14 -4.80
C SER A 103 -4.83 -1.62 -5.09
N PRO A 104 -6.06 -2.19 -5.13
CA PRO A 104 -6.28 -3.54 -5.61
C PRO A 104 -6.10 -3.56 -7.12
N VAL A 105 -5.29 -4.49 -7.62
CA VAL A 105 -4.97 -4.60 -9.04
C VAL A 105 -5.09 -6.03 -9.55
N LEU A 106 -5.47 -6.17 -10.80
CA LEU A 106 -5.35 -7.39 -11.57
C LEU A 106 -4.19 -7.24 -12.54
N VAL A 107 -3.19 -8.11 -12.44
CA VAL A 107 -1.99 -8.07 -13.28
C VAL A 107 -2.26 -8.86 -14.55
N ARG A 108 -2.13 -8.21 -15.71
CA ARG A 108 -2.33 -8.88 -17.00
C ARG A 108 -1.20 -9.87 -17.27
N GLY A 109 -1.58 -11.07 -17.70
CA GLY A 109 -0.66 -12.21 -17.84
C GLY A 109 -0.57 -13.08 -16.59
N GLU A 110 -1.06 -12.61 -15.46
CA GLU A 110 -1.06 -13.31 -14.16
C GLU A 110 -2.46 -13.31 -13.52
N GLU A 111 -3.51 -13.33 -14.34
CA GLU A 111 -4.89 -13.28 -13.89
C GLU A 111 -5.26 -14.45 -12.97
N SER A 112 -4.60 -15.60 -13.14
CA SER A 112 -4.78 -16.77 -12.26
C SER A 112 -4.41 -16.53 -10.80
N GLU A 113 -3.53 -15.55 -10.54
CA GLU A 113 -3.15 -15.15 -9.17
C GLU A 113 -4.23 -14.30 -8.49
N GLY A 114 -5.23 -13.85 -9.23
CA GLY A 114 -6.32 -13.03 -8.70
C GLY A 114 -5.92 -11.59 -8.43
N VAL A 115 -6.75 -10.92 -7.63
CA VAL A 115 -6.52 -9.53 -7.24
C VAL A 115 -5.41 -9.46 -6.20
N ARG A 116 -4.44 -8.58 -6.45
CA ARG A 116 -3.33 -8.31 -5.54
C ARG A 116 -3.29 -6.83 -5.16
N ILE A 117 -2.50 -6.49 -4.15
CA ILE A 117 -2.36 -5.12 -3.66
C ILE A 117 -1.05 -4.54 -4.19
N TRP A 118 -1.17 -3.43 -4.90
CA TRP A 118 -0.03 -2.65 -5.37
C TRP A 118 0.19 -1.44 -4.47
N GLY A 119 1.38 -1.37 -3.86
CA GLY A 119 1.82 -0.23 -3.07
C GLY A 119 2.69 0.71 -3.88
N TYR A 120 2.45 2.01 -3.79
CA TYR A 120 3.18 3.03 -4.54
C TYR A 120 3.28 4.34 -3.76
N GLY A 121 4.19 5.20 -4.20
CA GLY A 121 4.46 6.48 -3.57
C GLY A 121 3.65 7.63 -4.16
N LYS A 122 3.94 8.81 -3.68
CA LYS A 122 3.25 10.06 -4.05
C LYS A 122 3.33 10.38 -5.55
N MET A 123 4.48 10.15 -6.18
CA MET A 123 4.66 10.50 -7.61
C MET A 123 3.75 9.66 -8.51
N ALA A 124 3.66 8.37 -8.25
CA ALA A 124 2.74 7.50 -8.98
C ALA A 124 1.28 7.88 -8.70
N TYR A 125 0.94 8.21 -7.46
CA TYR A 125 -0.39 8.69 -7.10
C TYR A 125 -0.78 9.96 -7.86
N GLU A 126 0.11 10.93 -7.94
CA GLU A 126 -0.14 12.18 -8.69
C GLU A 126 -0.37 11.92 -10.18
N SER A 127 0.38 10.99 -10.77
CA SER A 127 0.16 10.57 -12.15
C SER A 127 -1.19 9.89 -12.35
N LEU A 128 -1.56 8.99 -11.45
CA LEU A 128 -2.87 8.32 -11.47
C LEU A 128 -4.02 9.32 -11.30
N ARG A 129 -3.86 10.28 -10.42
CA ARG A 129 -4.86 11.32 -10.18
C ARG A 129 -5.16 12.14 -11.43
N LYS A 130 -4.14 12.47 -12.21
CA LYS A 130 -4.30 13.15 -13.49
C LYS A 130 -5.15 12.35 -14.46
N ILE A 131 -4.93 11.05 -14.53
CA ILE A 131 -5.71 10.14 -15.39
C ILE A 131 -7.16 10.04 -14.89
N VAL A 132 -7.36 9.90 -13.60
CA VAL A 132 -8.71 9.78 -13.00
C VAL A 132 -9.56 11.02 -13.23
N PHE A 133 -8.96 12.20 -13.16
CA PHE A 133 -9.67 13.47 -13.40
C PHE A 133 -9.74 13.89 -14.87
N ASP A 134 -9.14 13.14 -15.76
CA ASP A 134 -9.22 13.40 -17.20
C ASP A 134 -10.54 12.82 -17.75
N PRO A 135 -11.44 13.67 -18.26
CA PRO A 135 -12.74 13.20 -18.75
C PRO A 135 -12.64 12.24 -19.95
N ASP A 136 -11.53 12.26 -20.68
CA ASP A 136 -11.34 11.39 -21.84
C ASP A 136 -11.21 9.90 -21.46
N TYR A 137 -10.76 9.62 -20.23
CA TYR A 137 -10.59 8.25 -19.73
C TYR A 137 -11.83 7.71 -19.00
N GLY A 138 -12.65 8.59 -18.43
CA GLY A 138 -13.80 8.17 -17.60
C GLY A 138 -13.37 7.37 -16.35
N ASP A 139 -14.19 6.41 -15.94
CA ASP A 139 -13.86 5.53 -14.82
C ASP A 139 -12.92 4.41 -15.28
N ILE A 140 -11.65 4.57 -14.95
CA ILE A 140 -10.60 3.60 -15.30
C ILE A 140 -10.75 2.25 -14.59
N THR A 141 -11.55 2.19 -13.52
CA THR A 141 -11.77 0.97 -12.73
C THR A 141 -12.98 0.17 -13.21
N ASP A 142 -13.77 0.70 -14.13
CA ASP A 142 -14.97 0.03 -14.65
C ASP A 142 -14.60 -1.35 -15.22
N PRO A 143 -15.26 -2.44 -14.78
CA PRO A 143 -14.93 -3.78 -15.25
C PRO A 143 -15.12 -3.97 -16.77
N GLU A 144 -16.07 -3.27 -17.38
CA GLU A 144 -16.37 -3.39 -18.81
C GLU A 144 -15.67 -2.34 -19.66
N ASN A 145 -15.68 -1.08 -19.20
CA ASN A 145 -15.24 0.08 -19.98
C ASN A 145 -13.97 0.76 -19.42
N GLY A 146 -13.39 0.22 -18.37
CA GLY A 146 -12.17 0.77 -17.78
C GLY A 146 -10.94 0.56 -18.66
N ASN A 147 -9.82 1.09 -18.18
CA ASN A 147 -8.55 1.06 -18.92
C ASN A 147 -7.48 0.30 -18.16
N ASP A 148 -6.69 -0.50 -18.87
CA ASP A 148 -5.46 -1.03 -18.31
C ASP A 148 -4.42 0.07 -18.18
N LEU A 149 -3.63 0.00 -17.13
CA LEU A 149 -2.52 0.92 -16.89
C LEU A 149 -1.21 0.23 -17.20
N LYS A 150 -0.34 0.95 -17.88
CA LYS A 150 1.03 0.52 -18.16
C LYS A 150 1.95 1.07 -17.09
N ILE A 151 2.59 0.18 -16.34
CA ILE A 151 3.56 0.54 -15.31
C ILE A 151 4.96 0.31 -15.87
N MET A 152 5.71 1.39 -16.00
CA MET A 152 7.13 1.36 -16.35
C MET A 152 7.94 1.44 -15.07
N TYR A 153 8.66 0.39 -14.73
CA TYR A 153 9.47 0.29 -13.52
C TYR A 153 10.92 -0.04 -13.86
N GLY A 154 11.84 0.56 -13.14
CA GLY A 154 13.25 0.31 -13.32
C GLY A 154 14.10 1.54 -13.05
N LYS A 155 15.41 1.35 -13.09
CA LYS A 155 16.37 2.47 -13.02
C LYS A 155 16.34 3.24 -14.34
N GLN A 156 16.12 4.51 -14.24
CA GLN A 156 16.32 5.45 -15.35
C GLN A 156 17.80 5.81 -15.44
#